data_67731b2897f2633d9d2fc7a734d516aa
#
_entry.id   67731b2897f2633d9d2fc7a734d516aa
#
_cell.length_a   1.000
_cell.length_b   1.000
_cell.length_c   1.000
_cell.angle_alpha   90.00
_cell.angle_beta   90.00
_cell.angle_gamma   90.00
#
_symmetry.space_group_name_H-M   'P 1'
#
loop_
_entity.id
_entity.type
_entity.pdbx_description
1 polymer ?
#
loop_
_entity_poly.entity_id
_entity_poly.type
_entity_poly.pdbx_seq_one_letter_code
_entity_poly.pdbx_strand_id
1 'polypeptide(L)'
;NRLPPEQRTEIELEFDKTPRADFAKVKEVLRAYGTLYPQSPYVPEAHYLLALTYEQLGQDEESVKELLLLLRESDFNPEMILNLEQGRSVRDRDEVTIRKLKGVWSFWKKKTGNYLANKFFEDSEYFNAYRIYSALRDIDSSPSWQVPVLYQIALCEEKLGNYVQAMETYSSIEEYVNSEEAREGMANNKYLNFVFGMAKWRREQLEDTRAIRQAVNRYGIYTRAENAEDE
;
A
#
# COMPACT_ATOMS: atom_id res chain seq x y z
N ASN A 1 11.04 6.37 -7.22
CA ASN A 1 11.13 4.93 -7.00
C ASN A 1 10.01 4.19 -7.69
N ARG A 2 10.20 3.94 -8.99
CA ARG A 2 9.26 3.14 -9.77
C ARG A 2 9.44 1.66 -9.42
N LEU A 3 8.38 0.87 -9.53
CA LEU A 3 8.45 -0.58 -9.38
C LEU A 3 9.57 -1.17 -10.24
N PRO A 4 10.24 -2.25 -9.79
CA PRO A 4 11.19 -2.96 -10.62
C PRO A 4 10.57 -3.40 -11.96
N PRO A 5 11.35 -3.47 -13.06
CA PRO A 5 10.82 -3.80 -14.39
C PRO A 5 9.98 -5.09 -14.42
N GLU A 6 10.36 -6.09 -13.63
CA GLU A 6 9.66 -7.37 -13.51
C GLU A 6 8.27 -7.28 -12.87
N GLN A 7 7.96 -6.16 -12.22
CA GLN A 7 6.65 -5.89 -11.60
C GLN A 7 5.79 -4.90 -12.41
N ARG A 8 6.28 -4.50 -13.59
CA ARG A 8 5.57 -3.58 -14.49
C ARG A 8 4.88 -4.33 -15.61
N THR A 9 3.73 -3.79 -16.04
CA THR A 9 3.06 -4.27 -17.25
C THR A 9 3.82 -3.81 -18.50
N GLU A 10 3.60 -4.50 -19.63
CA GLU A 10 4.18 -4.09 -20.93
C GLU A 10 3.81 -2.65 -21.28
N ILE A 11 2.57 -2.25 -20.99
CA ILE A 11 2.08 -0.89 -21.23
C ILE A 11 2.85 0.14 -20.40
N GLU A 12 3.16 -0.16 -19.14
CA GLU A 12 3.97 0.74 -18.32
C GLU A 12 5.40 0.86 -18.80
N LEU A 13 5.97 -0.22 -19.33
CA LEU A 13 7.31 -0.19 -19.94
C LEU A 13 7.32 0.66 -21.20
N GLU A 14 6.30 0.60 -22.03
CA GLU A 14 6.14 1.47 -23.21
C GLU A 14 5.86 2.91 -22.80
N PHE A 15 5.05 3.13 -21.75
CA PHE A 15 4.79 4.45 -21.17
C PHE A 15 6.10 5.15 -20.74
N ASP A 16 7.02 4.41 -20.13
CA ASP A 16 8.32 4.95 -19.73
C ASP A 16 9.20 5.40 -20.90
N LYS A 17 8.96 4.87 -22.10
CA LYS A 17 9.66 5.26 -23.34
C LYS A 17 9.02 6.46 -24.04
N THR A 18 7.83 6.88 -23.59
CA THR A 18 7.08 7.99 -24.22
C THR A 18 7.85 9.31 -24.06
N PRO A 19 8.12 10.05 -25.13
CA PRO A 19 8.73 11.37 -25.05
C PRO A 19 7.88 12.33 -24.22
N ARG A 20 8.51 13.16 -23.39
CA ARG A 20 7.81 14.11 -22.49
C ARG A 20 6.85 15.03 -23.26
N ALA A 21 7.17 15.39 -24.48
CA ALA A 21 6.34 16.24 -25.35
C ALA A 21 4.97 15.60 -25.70
N ASP A 22 4.87 14.28 -25.64
CA ASP A 22 3.64 13.57 -26.03
C ASP A 22 2.70 13.30 -24.87
N PHE A 23 3.11 13.52 -23.61
CA PHE A 23 2.23 13.28 -22.45
C PHE A 23 0.96 14.13 -22.43
N ALA A 24 0.96 15.31 -23.02
CA ALA A 24 -0.26 16.09 -23.17
C ALA A 24 -1.32 15.36 -24.03
N LYS A 25 -0.90 14.68 -25.11
CA LYS A 25 -1.79 13.87 -25.97
C LYS A 25 -2.23 12.60 -25.25
N VAL A 26 -1.29 11.93 -24.55
CA VAL A 26 -1.60 10.73 -23.73
C VAL A 26 -2.68 11.05 -22.70
N LYS A 27 -2.56 12.20 -22.01
CA LYS A 27 -3.56 12.67 -21.05
C LYS A 27 -4.96 12.76 -21.67
N GLU A 28 -5.08 13.42 -22.81
CA GLU A 28 -6.39 13.59 -23.46
C GLU A 28 -7.00 12.24 -23.89
N VAL A 29 -6.17 11.32 -24.43
CA VAL A 29 -6.63 9.99 -24.83
C VAL A 29 -7.11 9.18 -23.61
N LEU A 30 -6.34 9.15 -22.52
CA LEU A 30 -6.70 8.39 -21.31
C LEU A 30 -7.96 8.94 -20.65
N ARG A 31 -8.13 10.28 -20.58
CA ARG A 31 -9.36 10.91 -20.08
C ARG A 31 -10.56 10.55 -20.95
N ALA A 32 -10.42 10.65 -22.27
CA ALA A 32 -11.47 10.27 -23.20
C ALA A 32 -11.85 8.78 -23.06
N TYR A 33 -10.87 7.90 -22.85
CA TYR A 33 -11.11 6.47 -22.68
C TYR A 33 -12.00 6.18 -21.48
N GLY A 34 -11.70 6.74 -20.30
CA GLY A 34 -12.54 6.55 -19.10
C GLY A 34 -13.97 7.05 -19.28
N THR A 35 -14.15 8.12 -20.07
CA THR A 35 -15.50 8.68 -20.35
C THR A 35 -16.26 7.86 -21.38
N LEU A 36 -15.58 7.40 -22.45
CA LEU A 36 -16.24 6.68 -23.55
C LEU A 36 -16.50 5.21 -23.23
N TYR A 37 -15.66 4.61 -22.39
CA TYR A 37 -15.71 3.19 -22.07
C TYR A 37 -15.73 2.93 -20.54
N PRO A 38 -16.66 3.52 -19.78
CA PRO A 38 -16.64 3.46 -18.31
C PRO A 38 -16.76 2.04 -17.74
N GLN A 39 -17.26 1.10 -18.56
CA GLN A 39 -17.45 -0.30 -18.16
C GLN A 39 -16.31 -1.23 -18.62
N SER A 40 -15.29 -0.67 -19.27
CA SER A 40 -14.16 -1.47 -19.73
C SER A 40 -13.32 -2.00 -18.56
N PRO A 41 -12.87 -3.26 -18.59
CA PRO A 41 -11.95 -3.81 -17.57
C PRO A 41 -10.60 -3.09 -17.52
N TYR A 42 -10.27 -2.29 -18.52
CA TYR A 42 -9.05 -1.49 -18.60
C TYR A 42 -9.20 -0.08 -18.00
N VAL A 43 -10.36 0.29 -17.48
CA VAL A 43 -10.57 1.60 -16.85
C VAL A 43 -9.62 1.82 -15.65
N PRO A 44 -9.41 0.85 -14.74
CA PRO A 44 -8.46 1.02 -13.65
C PRO A 44 -7.04 1.28 -14.14
N GLU A 45 -6.59 0.58 -15.18
CA GLU A 45 -5.29 0.79 -15.80
C GLU A 45 -5.18 2.18 -16.43
N ALA A 46 -6.23 2.62 -17.14
CA ALA A 46 -6.27 3.95 -17.75
C ALA A 46 -6.16 5.07 -16.71
N HIS A 47 -6.85 4.97 -15.58
CA HIS A 47 -6.73 5.91 -14.46
C HIS A 47 -5.32 5.90 -13.83
N TYR A 48 -4.74 4.73 -13.63
CA TYR A 48 -3.37 4.62 -13.13
C TYR A 48 -2.36 5.28 -14.07
N LEU A 49 -2.43 4.99 -15.38
CA LEU A 49 -1.57 5.63 -16.39
C LEU A 49 -1.84 7.13 -16.51
N LEU A 50 -3.11 7.56 -16.34
CA LEU A 50 -3.45 8.98 -16.31
C LEU A 50 -2.80 9.69 -15.12
N ALA A 51 -2.80 9.07 -13.95
CA ALA A 51 -2.11 9.59 -12.77
C ALA A 51 -0.60 9.75 -13.02
N LEU A 52 0.05 8.73 -13.58
CA LEU A 52 1.47 8.82 -13.96
C LEU A 52 1.72 9.90 -15.02
N THR A 53 0.77 10.08 -15.95
CA THR A 53 0.82 11.14 -16.97
C THR A 53 0.79 12.53 -16.32
N TYR A 54 -0.10 12.72 -15.35
CA TYR A 54 -0.16 13.96 -14.59
C TYR A 54 1.17 14.28 -13.87
N GLU A 55 1.82 13.28 -13.29
CA GLU A 55 3.14 13.45 -12.66
C GLU A 55 4.21 13.88 -13.66
N GLN A 56 4.25 13.27 -14.85
CA GLN A 56 5.18 13.67 -15.90
C GLN A 56 4.96 15.12 -16.37
N LEU A 57 3.73 15.62 -16.24
CA LEU A 57 3.36 16.99 -16.56
C LEU A 57 3.55 17.95 -15.36
N GLY A 58 3.95 17.47 -14.18
CA GLY A 58 4.09 18.27 -12.95
C GLY A 58 2.74 18.65 -12.32
N GLN A 59 1.70 17.89 -12.59
CA GLN A 59 0.33 18.06 -12.09
C GLN A 59 0.06 17.05 -10.96
N ASP A 60 0.81 17.19 -9.85
CA ASP A 60 0.82 16.20 -8.76
C ASP A 60 -0.53 16.08 -8.04
N GLU A 61 -1.27 17.18 -7.88
CA GLU A 61 -2.58 17.17 -7.25
C GLU A 61 -3.59 16.35 -8.06
N GLU A 62 -3.59 16.49 -9.37
CA GLU A 62 -4.43 15.72 -10.29
C GLU A 62 -4.04 14.24 -10.29
N SER A 63 -2.73 13.95 -10.21
CA SER A 63 -2.25 12.57 -10.08
C SER A 63 -2.81 11.91 -8.82
N VAL A 64 -2.68 12.56 -7.67
CA VAL A 64 -3.20 12.04 -6.41
C VAL A 64 -4.72 11.83 -6.46
N LYS A 65 -5.48 12.74 -7.09
CA LYS A 65 -6.93 12.60 -7.27
C LYS A 65 -7.28 11.34 -8.07
N GLU A 66 -6.58 11.07 -9.17
CA GLU A 66 -6.80 9.87 -9.98
C GLU A 66 -6.47 8.58 -9.21
N LEU A 67 -5.37 8.58 -8.45
CA LEU A 67 -5.00 7.42 -7.61
C LEU A 67 -6.01 7.17 -6.49
N LEU A 68 -6.51 8.23 -5.84
CA LEU A 68 -7.54 8.11 -4.82
C LEU A 68 -8.88 7.63 -5.40
N LEU A 69 -9.21 8.04 -6.63
CA LEU A 69 -10.41 7.56 -7.34
C LEU A 69 -10.36 6.04 -7.51
N LEU A 70 -9.21 5.48 -7.88
CA LEU A 70 -9.01 4.03 -7.99
C LEU A 70 -9.18 3.27 -6.67
N LEU A 71 -8.94 3.92 -5.53
CA LEU A 71 -9.10 3.30 -4.22
C LEU A 71 -10.53 3.30 -3.69
N ARG A 72 -11.43 4.07 -4.31
CA ARG A 72 -12.86 4.10 -3.96
C ARG A 72 -13.55 2.82 -4.44
N GLU A 73 -14.17 2.09 -3.49
CA GLU A 73 -14.90 0.85 -3.84
C GLU A 73 -16.14 1.07 -4.69
N SER A 74 -16.85 2.18 -4.44
CA SER A 74 -18.15 2.47 -5.05
C SER A 74 -18.11 2.76 -6.55
N ASP A 75 -16.98 3.31 -7.03
CA ASP A 75 -16.89 3.81 -8.41
C ASP A 75 -16.44 2.73 -9.40
N PHE A 76 -15.76 1.67 -8.89
CA PHE A 76 -15.18 0.62 -9.71
C PHE A 76 -15.50 -0.81 -9.20
N ASN A 77 -16.68 -1.02 -8.60
CA ASN A 77 -17.08 -2.36 -8.17
C ASN A 77 -17.40 -3.23 -9.40
N PRO A 78 -16.67 -4.35 -9.62
CA PRO A 78 -16.89 -5.24 -10.75
C PRO A 78 -18.33 -5.77 -10.84
N GLU A 79 -18.97 -6.00 -9.70
CA GLU A 79 -20.36 -6.48 -9.68
C GLU A 79 -21.33 -5.40 -10.16
N MET A 80 -21.08 -4.14 -9.85
CA MET A 80 -21.89 -3.02 -10.35
C MET A 80 -21.73 -2.82 -11.86
N ILE A 81 -20.50 -2.93 -12.37
CA ILE A 81 -20.21 -2.86 -13.81
C ILE A 81 -20.93 -3.98 -14.55
N LEU A 82 -20.84 -5.22 -14.07
CA LEU A 82 -21.52 -6.36 -14.68
C LEU A 82 -23.05 -6.23 -14.64
N ASN A 83 -23.60 -5.62 -13.59
CA ASN A 83 -25.03 -5.35 -13.47
C ASN A 83 -25.53 -4.34 -14.51
N LEU A 84 -24.75 -3.29 -14.77
CA LEU A 84 -25.08 -2.25 -15.74
C LEU A 84 -25.01 -2.80 -17.18
N GLU A 85 -24.00 -3.63 -17.50
CA GLU A 85 -23.84 -4.17 -18.86
C GLU A 85 -24.90 -5.17 -19.28
N GLN A 86 -25.41 -5.98 -18.37
CA GLN A 86 -26.18 -7.14 -18.76
C GLN A 86 -27.68 -7.05 -18.47
N GLY A 87 -28.15 -6.08 -17.68
CA GLY A 87 -29.57 -5.99 -17.31
C GLY A 87 -30.15 -7.29 -16.73
N ARG A 88 -29.27 -8.27 -16.43
CA ARG A 88 -29.65 -9.63 -16.04
C ARG A 88 -29.71 -9.79 -14.53
N SER A 89 -30.57 -10.71 -14.11
CA SER A 89 -30.68 -11.10 -12.72
C SER A 89 -29.34 -11.66 -12.18
N VAL A 90 -29.07 -11.42 -10.88
CA VAL A 90 -27.88 -11.92 -10.16
C VAL A 90 -27.64 -13.43 -10.34
N ARG A 91 -28.68 -14.20 -10.65
CA ARG A 91 -28.63 -15.65 -10.79
C ARG A 91 -27.98 -16.16 -12.09
N ASP A 92 -27.91 -15.33 -13.13
CA ASP A 92 -27.43 -15.74 -14.46
C ASP A 92 -26.00 -15.26 -14.74
N ARG A 93 -25.25 -14.88 -13.69
CA ARG A 93 -23.90 -14.36 -13.84
C ARG A 93 -22.91 -15.50 -14.00
N ASP A 94 -22.01 -15.33 -14.96
CA ASP A 94 -20.84 -16.17 -15.09
C ASP A 94 -19.86 -15.89 -13.92
N GLU A 95 -19.84 -16.80 -12.92
CA GLU A 95 -18.94 -16.70 -11.76
C GLU A 95 -17.47 -16.59 -12.15
N VAL A 96 -17.08 -17.16 -13.29
CA VAL A 96 -15.69 -17.09 -13.79
C VAL A 96 -15.36 -15.67 -14.21
N THR A 97 -16.28 -15.01 -14.91
CA THR A 97 -16.12 -13.59 -15.32
C THR A 97 -16.07 -12.66 -14.12
N ILE A 98 -16.95 -12.87 -13.13
CA ILE A 98 -16.94 -12.09 -11.88
C ILE A 98 -15.60 -12.28 -11.15
N ARG A 99 -15.12 -13.51 -11.03
CA ARG A 99 -13.84 -13.79 -10.35
C ARG A 99 -12.66 -13.14 -11.06
N LYS A 100 -12.63 -13.17 -12.40
CA LYS A 100 -11.60 -12.48 -13.20
C LYS A 100 -11.62 -10.97 -12.97
N LEU A 101 -12.79 -10.34 -12.99
CA LEU A 101 -12.93 -8.90 -12.76
C LEU A 101 -12.53 -8.51 -11.34
N LYS A 102 -12.92 -9.28 -10.33
CA LYS A 102 -12.46 -9.08 -8.95
C LYS A 102 -10.93 -9.20 -8.85
N GLY A 103 -10.32 -10.14 -9.56
CA GLY A 103 -8.87 -10.29 -9.63
C GLY A 103 -8.17 -9.08 -10.25
N VAL A 104 -8.67 -8.59 -11.39
CA VAL A 104 -8.14 -7.38 -12.04
C VAL A 104 -8.27 -6.17 -11.12
N TRP A 105 -9.43 -6.00 -10.50
CA TRP A 105 -9.69 -4.91 -9.57
C TRP A 105 -8.76 -4.95 -8.36
N SER A 106 -8.65 -6.12 -7.70
CA SER A 106 -7.75 -6.33 -6.56
C SER A 106 -6.30 -6.01 -6.92
N PHE A 107 -5.84 -6.42 -8.11
CA PHE A 107 -4.50 -6.11 -8.61
C PHE A 107 -4.25 -4.59 -8.70
N TRP A 108 -5.17 -3.87 -9.35
CA TRP A 108 -5.01 -2.42 -9.53
C TRP A 108 -5.13 -1.65 -8.20
N LYS A 109 -6.02 -2.09 -7.31
CA LYS A 109 -6.16 -1.51 -5.98
C LYS A 109 -4.88 -1.67 -5.15
N LYS A 110 -4.29 -2.86 -5.16
CA LYS A 110 -2.99 -3.13 -4.51
C LYS A 110 -1.88 -2.28 -5.10
N LYS A 111 -1.76 -2.26 -6.43
CA LYS A 111 -0.71 -1.53 -7.15
C LYS A 111 -0.81 -0.04 -6.89
N THR A 112 -1.98 0.53 -7.08
CA THR A 112 -2.25 1.97 -6.89
C THR A 112 -2.05 2.38 -5.45
N GLY A 113 -2.58 1.59 -4.50
CA GLY A 113 -2.45 1.88 -3.09
C GLY A 113 -1.00 1.82 -2.60
N ASN A 114 -0.25 0.80 -3.01
CA ASN A 114 1.18 0.74 -2.70
C ASN A 114 1.95 1.93 -3.30
N TYR A 115 1.66 2.28 -4.53
CA TYR A 115 2.33 3.41 -5.18
C TYR A 115 2.07 4.72 -4.43
N LEU A 116 0.80 5.01 -4.12
CA LEU A 116 0.41 6.23 -3.42
C LEU A 116 0.91 6.26 -1.97
N ALA A 117 0.83 5.14 -1.26
CA ALA A 117 1.32 5.04 0.11
C ALA A 117 2.85 5.22 0.18
N ASN A 118 3.61 4.62 -0.76
CA ASN A 118 5.06 4.83 -0.87
C ASN A 118 5.39 6.30 -1.14
N LYS A 119 4.66 6.97 -2.04
CA LYS A 119 4.84 8.39 -2.33
C LYS A 119 4.66 9.24 -1.07
N PHE A 120 3.56 9.05 -0.33
CA PHE A 120 3.34 9.76 0.93
C PHE A 120 4.43 9.44 1.99
N PHE A 121 4.91 8.19 2.04
CA PHE A 121 5.97 7.83 2.96
C PHE A 121 7.29 8.53 2.61
N GLU A 122 7.67 8.60 1.34
CA GLU A 122 8.86 9.30 0.85
C GLU A 122 8.78 10.81 1.11
N ASP A 123 7.59 11.40 0.97
CA ASP A 123 7.31 12.82 1.25
C ASP A 123 7.20 13.11 2.77
N SER A 124 7.46 12.10 3.63
CA SER A 124 7.33 12.18 5.09
C SER A 124 5.89 12.40 5.60
N GLU A 125 4.89 12.19 4.76
CA GLU A 125 3.47 12.22 5.10
C GLU A 125 3.03 10.86 5.70
N TYR A 126 3.68 10.44 6.76
CA TYR A 126 3.55 9.11 7.35
C TYR A 126 2.14 8.74 7.77
N PHE A 127 1.33 9.73 8.20
CA PHE A 127 -0.07 9.49 8.57
C PHE A 127 -0.93 9.12 7.35
N ASN A 128 -0.74 9.79 6.21
CA ASN A 128 -1.44 9.46 4.98
C ASN A 128 -1.00 8.09 4.44
N ALA A 129 0.30 7.79 4.46
CA ALA A 129 0.82 6.47 4.12
C ALA A 129 0.22 5.38 4.99
N TYR A 130 0.21 5.56 6.32
CA TYR A 130 -0.38 4.65 7.30
C TYR A 130 -1.85 4.33 6.99
N ARG A 131 -2.65 5.36 6.72
CA ARG A 131 -4.07 5.17 6.39
C ARG A 131 -4.28 4.33 5.16
N ILE A 132 -3.48 4.53 4.12
CA ILE A 132 -3.60 3.77 2.87
C ILE A 132 -3.14 2.32 3.10
N TYR A 133 -1.97 2.09 3.71
CA TYR A 133 -1.52 0.73 3.99
C TYR A 133 -2.50 -0.04 4.87
N SER A 134 -3.08 0.61 5.89
CA SER A 134 -4.09 0.01 6.76
C SER A 134 -5.34 -0.39 5.98
N ALA A 135 -5.79 0.43 5.01
CA ALA A 135 -6.91 0.09 4.15
C ALA A 135 -6.59 -1.03 3.14
N LEU A 136 -5.31 -1.19 2.77
CA LEU A 136 -4.86 -2.23 1.86
C LEU A 136 -4.67 -3.60 2.52
N ARG A 137 -4.50 -3.64 3.84
CA ARG A 137 -4.19 -4.87 4.59
C ARG A 137 -5.16 -5.99 4.28
N ASP A 138 -6.44 -5.70 4.32
CA ASP A 138 -7.50 -6.71 4.24
C ASP A 138 -7.91 -7.11 2.80
N ILE A 139 -7.19 -6.59 1.78
CA ILE A 139 -7.48 -6.92 0.37
C ILE A 139 -7.09 -8.36 0.03
N ASP A 140 -6.04 -8.88 0.67
CA ASP A 140 -5.49 -10.20 0.39
C ASP A 140 -4.85 -10.78 1.66
N SER A 141 -5.19 -12.02 1.97
CA SER A 141 -4.66 -12.74 3.14
C SER A 141 -3.37 -13.51 2.85
N SER A 142 -2.86 -13.50 1.61
CA SER A 142 -1.63 -14.23 1.26
C SER A 142 -0.40 -13.67 1.98
N PRO A 143 0.58 -14.51 2.35
CA PRO A 143 1.82 -14.06 2.98
C PRO A 143 2.60 -13.05 2.15
N SER A 144 2.56 -13.19 0.82
CA SER A 144 3.20 -12.28 -0.12
C SER A 144 2.63 -10.86 -0.08
N TRP A 145 1.41 -10.71 0.43
CA TRP A 145 0.76 -9.43 0.63
C TRP A 145 0.82 -8.97 2.09
N GLN A 146 0.44 -9.80 3.03
CA GLN A 146 0.32 -9.44 4.45
C GLN A 146 1.65 -9.00 5.06
N VAL A 147 2.71 -9.77 4.85
CA VAL A 147 4.01 -9.50 5.49
C VAL A 147 4.59 -8.13 5.07
N PRO A 148 4.68 -7.78 3.77
CA PRO A 148 5.15 -6.46 3.37
C PRO A 148 4.25 -5.31 3.83
N VAL A 149 2.92 -5.48 3.77
CA VAL A 149 1.98 -4.41 4.16
C VAL A 149 2.03 -4.13 5.65
N LEU A 150 2.03 -5.17 6.49
CA LEU A 150 2.18 -5.02 7.94
C LEU A 150 3.53 -4.37 8.29
N TYR A 151 4.59 -4.74 7.60
CA TYR A 151 5.90 -4.10 7.79
C TYR A 151 5.86 -2.60 7.47
N GLN A 152 5.19 -2.18 6.40
CA GLN A 152 5.03 -0.77 6.06
C GLN A 152 4.14 -0.01 7.07
N ILE A 153 3.09 -0.65 7.58
CA ILE A 153 2.26 -0.10 8.66
C ILE A 153 3.12 0.18 9.89
N ALA A 154 3.89 -0.81 10.35
CA ALA A 154 4.77 -0.67 11.51
C ALA A 154 5.83 0.42 11.30
N LEU A 155 6.39 0.55 10.10
CA LEU A 155 7.31 1.65 9.76
C LEU A 155 6.64 3.02 9.87
N CYS A 156 5.40 3.16 9.41
CA CYS A 156 4.64 4.41 9.54
C CYS A 156 4.39 4.74 11.02
N GLU A 157 3.99 3.75 11.83
CA GLU A 157 3.79 3.90 13.27
C GLU A 157 5.07 4.35 13.98
N GLU A 158 6.20 3.75 13.63
CA GLU A 158 7.53 4.11 14.13
C GLU A 158 7.87 5.57 13.78
N LYS A 159 7.66 5.98 12.54
CA LYS A 159 7.90 7.36 12.08
C LYS A 159 6.97 8.39 12.72
N LEU A 160 5.77 7.98 13.09
CA LEU A 160 4.80 8.80 13.84
C LEU A 160 5.09 8.86 15.34
N GLY A 161 6.10 8.13 15.83
CA GLY A 161 6.45 8.06 17.24
C GLY A 161 5.56 7.10 18.06
N ASN A 162 4.71 6.34 17.40
CA ASN A 162 3.80 5.36 18.00
C ASN A 162 4.54 4.03 18.25
N TYR A 163 5.61 4.07 19.02
CA TYR A 163 6.54 2.94 19.18
C TYR A 163 5.90 1.68 19.79
N VAL A 164 4.90 1.85 20.66
CA VAL A 164 4.19 0.70 21.25
C VAL A 164 3.40 -0.04 20.17
N GLN A 165 2.63 0.70 19.38
CA GLN A 165 1.86 0.16 18.26
C GLN A 165 2.79 -0.48 17.21
N ALA A 166 3.91 0.18 16.87
CA ALA A 166 4.88 -0.38 15.95
C ALA A 166 5.43 -1.74 16.44
N MET A 167 5.77 -1.86 17.73
CA MET A 167 6.21 -3.14 18.31
C MET A 167 5.12 -4.22 18.23
N GLU A 168 3.86 -3.86 18.52
CA GLU A 168 2.73 -4.77 18.41
C GLU A 168 2.51 -5.23 16.97
N THR A 169 2.59 -4.30 15.99
CA THR A 169 2.47 -4.63 14.57
C THR A 169 3.63 -5.50 14.09
N TYR A 170 4.88 -5.25 14.51
CA TYR A 170 6.00 -6.15 14.22
C TYR A 170 5.82 -7.54 14.85
N SER A 171 5.29 -7.62 16.07
CA SER A 171 4.98 -8.90 16.71
C SER A 171 3.89 -9.67 15.98
N SER A 172 2.87 -8.98 15.45
CA SER A 172 1.81 -9.62 14.67
C SER A 172 2.33 -10.23 13.36
N ILE A 173 3.41 -9.65 12.76
CA ILE A 173 4.08 -10.28 11.62
C ILE A 173 4.70 -11.62 12.03
N GLU A 174 5.35 -11.68 13.20
CA GLU A 174 5.97 -12.91 13.70
C GLU A 174 4.92 -13.99 13.98
N GLU A 175 3.81 -13.62 14.62
CA GLU A 175 2.68 -14.53 14.87
C GLU A 175 2.10 -15.06 13.55
N TYR A 176 1.86 -14.17 12.59
CA TYR A 176 1.33 -14.54 11.28
C TYR A 176 2.27 -15.47 10.52
N VAL A 177 3.58 -15.20 10.48
CA VAL A 177 4.59 -16.02 9.78
C VAL A 177 4.69 -17.42 10.38
N ASN A 178 4.44 -17.57 11.70
CA ASN A 178 4.44 -18.85 12.39
C ASN A 178 3.11 -19.63 12.25
N SER A 179 2.07 -19.02 11.67
CA SER A 179 0.80 -19.69 11.43
C SER A 179 0.89 -20.80 10.36
N GLU A 180 -0.04 -21.74 10.37
CA GLU A 180 -0.07 -22.78 9.34
C GLU A 180 -0.35 -22.21 7.95
N GLU A 181 -1.21 -21.19 7.88
CA GLU A 181 -1.59 -20.52 6.62
C GLU A 181 -0.39 -19.87 5.93
N ALA A 182 0.55 -19.33 6.71
CA ALA A 182 1.70 -18.61 6.15
C ALA A 182 2.88 -19.52 5.78
N ARG A 183 2.99 -20.70 6.38
CA ARG A 183 4.17 -21.60 6.23
C ARG A 183 4.52 -21.89 4.78
N GLU A 184 3.52 -22.28 3.98
CA GLU A 184 3.74 -22.62 2.57
C GLU A 184 4.22 -21.42 1.76
N GLY A 185 3.59 -20.25 1.96
CA GLY A 185 3.94 -19.01 1.27
C GLY A 185 5.30 -18.45 1.69
N MET A 186 5.76 -18.72 2.92
CA MET A 186 7.07 -18.32 3.43
C MET A 186 8.18 -19.29 3.00
N ALA A 187 7.85 -20.57 2.77
CA ALA A 187 8.81 -21.58 2.37
C ALA A 187 9.48 -21.16 1.04
N ASN A 188 10.81 -21.08 1.05
CA ASN A 188 11.62 -20.73 -0.12
C ASN A 188 11.45 -19.27 -0.66
N ASN A 189 10.66 -18.42 -0.02
CA ASN A 189 10.52 -17.02 -0.42
C ASN A 189 11.58 -16.15 0.28
N LYS A 190 12.71 -15.93 -0.38
CA LYS A 190 13.84 -15.15 0.16
C LYS A 190 13.45 -13.71 0.50
N TYR A 191 12.58 -13.09 -0.29
CA TYR A 191 12.13 -11.71 -0.05
C TYR A 191 11.28 -11.62 1.23
N LEU A 192 10.31 -12.51 1.41
CA LEU A 192 9.47 -12.50 2.61
C LEU A 192 10.28 -12.81 3.87
N ASN A 193 11.21 -13.76 3.80
CA ASN A 193 12.12 -14.05 4.90
C ASN A 193 13.02 -12.87 5.25
N PHE A 194 13.46 -12.09 4.25
CA PHE A 194 14.20 -10.85 4.47
C PHE A 194 13.34 -9.79 5.18
N VAL A 195 12.12 -9.53 4.69
CA VAL A 195 11.19 -8.57 5.32
C VAL A 195 10.87 -8.97 6.76
N PHE A 196 10.61 -10.25 7.00
CA PHE A 196 10.41 -10.78 8.35
C PHE A 196 11.63 -10.56 9.25
N GLY A 197 12.82 -10.85 8.76
CA GLY A 197 14.09 -10.59 9.50
C GLY A 197 14.25 -9.11 9.87
N MET A 198 13.90 -8.20 8.95
CA MET A 198 13.90 -6.76 9.21
C MET A 198 12.86 -6.35 10.26
N ALA A 199 11.66 -6.94 10.22
CA ALA A 199 10.60 -6.68 11.21
C ALA A 199 11.06 -7.07 12.62
N LYS A 200 11.61 -8.27 12.75
CA LYS A 200 12.17 -8.78 14.02
C LYS A 200 13.28 -7.87 14.57
N TRP A 201 14.25 -7.54 13.73
CA TRP A 201 15.35 -6.65 14.11
C TRP A 201 14.85 -5.28 14.58
N ARG A 202 13.90 -4.66 13.87
CA ARG A 202 13.33 -3.36 14.27
C ARG A 202 12.60 -3.43 15.59
N ARG A 203 11.82 -4.47 15.81
CA ARG A 203 11.15 -4.69 17.10
C ARG A 203 12.17 -4.73 18.26
N GLU A 204 13.23 -5.53 18.11
CA GLU A 204 14.31 -5.65 19.11
C GLU A 204 14.96 -4.28 19.40
N GLN A 205 15.24 -3.48 18.36
CA GLN A 205 15.81 -2.14 18.53
C GLN A 205 14.86 -1.18 19.29
N LEU A 206 13.55 -1.29 19.08
CA LEU A 206 12.56 -0.48 19.79
C LEU A 206 12.43 -0.91 21.24
N GLU A 207 12.50 -2.21 21.53
CA GLU A 207 12.50 -2.76 22.90
C GLU A 207 13.71 -2.28 23.68
N ASP A 208 14.91 -2.34 23.11
CA ASP A 208 16.17 -1.86 23.71
C ASP A 208 16.11 -0.35 23.99
N THR A 209 15.63 0.43 23.00
CA THR A 209 15.48 1.89 23.15
C THR A 209 14.49 2.22 24.28
N ARG A 210 13.40 1.47 24.41
CA ARG A 210 12.42 1.62 25.50
C ARG A 210 13.03 1.31 26.84
N ALA A 211 13.79 0.23 26.96
CA ALA A 211 14.48 -0.16 28.16
C ALA A 211 15.49 0.90 28.63
N ILE A 212 16.30 1.44 27.70
CA ILE A 212 17.24 2.53 27.96
C ILE A 212 16.52 3.78 28.46
N ARG A 213 15.43 4.22 27.79
CA ARG A 213 14.66 5.40 28.21
C ARG A 213 14.06 5.22 29.62
N GLN A 214 13.55 4.03 29.93
CA GLN A 214 13.05 3.73 31.27
C GLN A 214 14.14 3.78 32.33
N ALA A 215 15.34 3.25 32.04
CA ALA A 215 16.48 3.31 32.93
C ALA A 215 16.92 4.76 33.19
N VAL A 216 17.05 5.58 32.13
CA VAL A 216 17.40 7.01 32.24
C VAL A 216 16.36 7.79 33.07
N ASN A 217 15.06 7.54 32.85
CA ASN A 217 14.01 8.20 33.61
C ASN A 217 14.05 7.84 35.08
N ARG A 218 14.32 6.58 35.42
CA ARG A 218 14.51 6.15 36.81
C ARG A 218 15.69 6.85 37.45
N TYR A 219 16.83 6.89 36.78
CA TYR A 219 18.02 7.59 37.26
C TYR A 219 17.76 9.09 37.44
N GLY A 220 17.09 9.76 36.50
CA GLY A 220 16.75 11.17 36.60
C GLY A 220 15.78 11.51 37.74
N ILE A 221 14.92 10.58 38.16
CA ILE A 221 14.06 10.76 39.34
C ILE A 221 14.87 10.68 40.63
N TYR A 222 15.82 9.74 40.74
CA TYR A 222 16.69 9.62 41.91
C TYR A 222 17.61 10.82 42.10
N THR A 223 18.23 11.32 41.02
CA THR A 223 19.10 12.52 41.10
C THR A 223 18.35 13.79 41.48
N ARG A 224 17.05 13.91 41.16
CA ARG A 224 16.20 15.03 41.61
C ARG A 224 15.84 14.93 43.10
N ALA A 225 15.60 13.73 43.61
CA ALA A 225 15.29 13.53 45.00
C ALA A 225 16.50 13.83 45.92
N GLU A 226 17.69 13.40 45.54
CA GLU A 226 18.93 13.68 46.28
C GLU A 226 19.27 15.18 46.35
N ASN A 227 18.99 15.94 45.27
CA ASN A 227 19.22 17.40 45.25
C ASN A 227 18.12 18.21 45.96
N ALA A 228 16.99 17.60 46.34
CA ALA A 228 15.91 18.25 47.06
C ALA A 228 16.05 18.08 48.59
N GLU A 229 16.88 17.18 49.07
CA GLU A 229 17.21 16.99 50.47
C GLU A 229 18.38 17.86 50.97
N ASP A 230 19.13 18.48 50.02
CA ASP A 230 20.26 19.35 50.32
C ASP A 230 19.94 20.87 50.28
N GLU A 231 18.65 21.27 50.04
CA GLU A 231 18.12 22.65 50.15
C GLU A 231 17.27 22.80 51.44
#